data_e3cafefe8f54efb5f87cc2b07574be4f
#
_entry.id   e3cafefe8f54efb5f87cc2b07574be4f
#
_cell.length_a   1.000
_cell.length_b   1.000
_cell.length_c   1.000
_cell.angle_alpha   90.00
_cell.angle_beta   90.00
_cell.angle_gamma   90.00
#
_symmetry.space_group_name_H-M   'P 1'
#
loop_
_entity.id
_entity.type
_entity.pdbx_description
1 polymer ?
#
loop_
_entity_poly.entity_id
_entity_poly.type
_entity_poly.pdbx_seq_one_letter_code
_entity_poly.pdbx_strand_id
1 'polypeptide(L)'
;MKASTRAALTLALVALLLFGVAAWLGIPTTPHGKTVVTVRVWDRQVAEAYRGSFDEFSRRNPDIQVAVTVTSYASYFNSLRTDVAGHGADDIFWLSNAYLSDYADTGNLVPVEPRADWDPSVVAQFTRDGKLWGVPQLSDAGIALYYNKNLLDAAQVDPAELAELRWDPDPEVDTLRPMLHRLTAPGHWGYNAANDLQGIYLNYLGSAGAVFQADDKFAFANPRAEMAFTYLVDLINVDRVAPSAADTNDNNDFSRNQFLQGRMALFQSGTYNLAQIQANATFPWGVAMMPAGPQGRVSVTNGIVAAANSSSPHPDAVHKVLAWMGSTDGNAFLGRSGSAIPAVLSARAPYFQHWADKGVDVSPFFEVLRGQQIAAPGGQGFGAGFAALKPYFAEMFLGRLDVHVALQQAQRAANRALER
;
A
#
# COMPACT_ATOMS: atom_id res chain seq x y z
N MET A 1 -27.48 -18.25 50.30
CA MET A 1 -26.63 -17.75 49.18
C MET A 1 -26.55 -16.24 49.29
N LYS A 2 -25.37 -15.70 49.51
CA LYS A 2 -25.13 -14.25 49.68
C LYS A 2 -25.47 -13.50 48.39
N ALA A 3 -25.97 -12.28 48.47
CA ALA A 3 -26.38 -11.46 47.30
C ALA A 3 -25.28 -11.36 46.21
N SER A 4 -24.02 -11.37 46.61
CA SER A 4 -22.83 -11.39 45.75
C SER A 4 -22.74 -12.64 44.84
N THR A 5 -23.17 -13.80 45.35
CA THR A 5 -23.14 -15.07 44.56
C THR A 5 -24.24 -15.09 43.49
N ARG A 6 -25.40 -14.47 43.78
CA ARG A 6 -26.50 -14.34 42.82
C ARG A 6 -26.13 -13.36 41.69
N ALA A 7 -25.50 -12.22 42.02
CA ALA A 7 -25.03 -11.27 41.04
C ALA A 7 -23.95 -11.87 40.11
N ALA A 8 -23.01 -12.64 40.65
CA ALA A 8 -21.97 -13.31 39.88
C ALA A 8 -22.55 -14.37 38.92
N LEU A 9 -23.55 -15.15 39.35
CA LEU A 9 -24.25 -16.13 38.52
C LEU A 9 -25.04 -15.47 37.40
N THR A 10 -25.68 -14.34 37.67
CA THR A 10 -26.44 -13.58 36.65
C THR A 10 -25.51 -12.98 35.59
N LEU A 11 -24.37 -12.42 36.01
CA LEU A 11 -23.35 -11.90 35.09
C LEU A 11 -22.73 -13.01 34.22
N ALA A 12 -22.45 -14.18 34.77
CA ALA A 12 -21.94 -15.32 34.03
C ALA A 12 -22.96 -15.85 32.99
N LEU A 13 -24.23 -15.88 33.33
CA LEU A 13 -25.33 -16.28 32.44
C LEU A 13 -25.51 -15.25 31.29
N VAL A 14 -25.45 -13.97 31.58
CA VAL A 14 -25.52 -12.90 30.56
C VAL A 14 -24.31 -12.96 29.64
N ALA A 15 -23.10 -13.18 30.17
CA ALA A 15 -21.89 -13.34 29.36
C ALA A 15 -21.97 -14.57 28.45
N LEU A 16 -22.47 -15.71 28.95
CA LEU A 16 -22.71 -16.91 28.14
C LEU A 16 -23.78 -16.72 27.07
N LEU A 17 -24.85 -15.98 27.38
CA LEU A 17 -25.88 -15.60 26.39
C LEU A 17 -25.34 -14.67 25.33
N LEU A 18 -24.56 -13.67 25.69
CA LEU A 18 -23.91 -12.75 24.74
C LEU A 18 -22.86 -13.47 23.87
N PHE A 19 -22.12 -14.43 24.45
CA PHE A 19 -21.18 -15.26 23.71
C PHE A 19 -21.91 -16.20 22.75
N GLY A 20 -23.04 -16.79 23.17
CA GLY A 20 -23.89 -17.60 22.30
C GLY A 20 -24.51 -16.82 21.15
N VAL A 21 -24.96 -15.59 21.40
CA VAL A 21 -25.52 -14.69 20.38
C VAL A 21 -24.39 -14.21 19.42
N ALA A 22 -23.22 -13.87 19.96
CA ALA A 22 -22.06 -13.47 19.14
C ALA A 22 -21.58 -14.66 18.27
N ALA A 23 -21.51 -15.85 18.83
CA ALA A 23 -21.19 -17.07 18.08
C ALA A 23 -22.27 -17.38 17.01
N TRP A 24 -23.54 -17.18 17.32
CA TRP A 24 -24.65 -17.40 16.37
C TRP A 24 -24.69 -16.34 15.26
N LEU A 25 -24.38 -15.07 15.55
CA LEU A 25 -24.28 -13.99 14.58
C LEU A 25 -22.97 -14.04 13.77
N GLY A 26 -21.93 -14.67 14.31
CA GLY A 26 -20.63 -14.84 13.64
C GLY A 26 -20.49 -16.12 12.82
N ILE A 27 -21.45 -17.06 12.91
CA ILE A 27 -21.46 -18.23 12.03
C ILE A 27 -22.09 -17.81 10.71
N PRO A 28 -21.32 -17.71 9.60
CA PRO A 28 -21.92 -17.55 8.29
C PRO A 28 -22.85 -18.73 8.06
N THR A 29 -24.15 -18.46 7.88
CA THR A 29 -25.11 -19.49 7.52
C THR A 29 -24.80 -19.99 6.12
N THR A 30 -23.99 -21.04 6.03
CA THR A 30 -23.70 -21.73 4.78
C THR A 30 -24.98 -22.39 4.29
N PRO A 31 -25.37 -22.20 3.02
CA PRO A 31 -26.32 -23.07 2.40
C PRO A 31 -25.83 -24.52 2.53
N HIS A 32 -26.65 -25.44 2.97
CA HIS A 32 -26.29 -26.84 3.21
C HIS A 32 -25.49 -27.40 2.04
N GLY A 33 -24.24 -27.78 2.27
CA GLY A 33 -23.40 -28.52 1.32
C GLY A 33 -22.30 -27.73 0.59
N LYS A 34 -22.10 -26.41 0.81
CA LYS A 34 -21.02 -25.69 0.14
C LYS A 34 -19.82 -25.50 1.06
N THR A 35 -18.60 -25.70 0.50
CA THR A 35 -17.36 -25.30 1.16
C THR A 35 -17.20 -23.78 1.05
N VAL A 36 -16.98 -23.09 2.18
CA VAL A 36 -16.68 -21.66 2.19
C VAL A 36 -15.18 -21.46 2.28
N VAL A 37 -14.62 -20.73 1.32
CA VAL A 37 -13.22 -20.26 1.34
C VAL A 37 -13.21 -18.76 1.68
N THR A 38 -12.48 -18.37 2.70
CA THR A 38 -12.36 -16.97 3.14
C THR A 38 -11.15 -16.32 2.50
N VAL A 39 -11.31 -15.06 2.03
CA VAL A 39 -10.24 -14.25 1.42
C VAL A 39 -10.16 -12.92 2.10
N ARG A 40 -9.02 -12.59 2.73
CA ARG A 40 -8.78 -11.32 3.40
C ARG A 40 -7.98 -10.36 2.53
N VAL A 41 -8.49 -9.14 2.38
CA VAL A 41 -7.83 -8.04 1.66
C VAL A 41 -7.89 -6.75 2.49
N TRP A 42 -7.13 -5.71 2.09
CA TRP A 42 -7.18 -4.40 2.78
C TRP A 42 -7.82 -3.29 1.94
N ASP A 43 -8.05 -3.51 0.65
CA ASP A 43 -8.64 -2.53 -0.25
C ASP A 43 -10.12 -2.84 -0.50
N ARG A 44 -10.99 -1.88 -0.20
CA ARG A 44 -12.43 -2.04 -0.34
C ARG A 44 -12.88 -2.10 -1.80
N GLN A 45 -12.26 -1.31 -2.68
CA GLN A 45 -12.64 -1.27 -4.10
C GLN A 45 -12.21 -2.55 -4.81
N VAL A 46 -11.02 -3.04 -4.48
CA VAL A 46 -10.56 -4.35 -4.97
C VAL A 46 -11.43 -5.48 -4.41
N ALA A 47 -11.87 -5.39 -3.17
CA ALA A 47 -12.82 -6.36 -2.60
C ALA A 47 -14.12 -6.44 -3.39
N GLU A 48 -14.67 -5.32 -3.86
CA GLU A 48 -15.86 -5.33 -4.72
C GLU A 48 -15.60 -6.01 -6.07
N ALA A 49 -14.45 -5.74 -6.69
CA ALA A 49 -14.05 -6.44 -7.92
C ALA A 49 -13.91 -7.95 -7.70
N TYR A 50 -13.32 -8.36 -6.57
CA TYR A 50 -13.24 -9.77 -6.21
C TYR A 50 -14.60 -10.42 -5.97
N ARG A 51 -15.55 -9.74 -5.34
CA ARG A 51 -16.91 -10.30 -5.17
C ARG A 51 -17.53 -10.65 -6.52
N GLY A 52 -17.45 -9.74 -7.50
CA GLY A 52 -17.90 -10.03 -8.86
C GLY A 52 -17.14 -11.18 -9.53
N SER A 53 -15.82 -11.28 -9.31
CA SER A 53 -14.99 -12.37 -9.80
C SER A 53 -15.38 -13.71 -9.17
N PHE A 54 -15.60 -13.74 -7.86
CA PHE A 54 -15.96 -14.95 -7.13
C PHE A 54 -17.40 -15.39 -7.33
N ASP A 55 -18.31 -14.49 -7.69
CA ASP A 55 -19.66 -14.86 -8.16
C ASP A 55 -19.57 -15.66 -9.47
N GLU A 56 -18.68 -15.26 -10.39
CA GLU A 56 -18.42 -16.03 -11.62
C GLU A 56 -17.75 -17.37 -11.32
N PHE A 57 -16.74 -17.37 -10.42
CA PHE A 57 -16.09 -18.59 -9.96
C PHE A 57 -17.10 -19.60 -9.38
N SER A 58 -18.00 -19.14 -8.50
CA SER A 58 -18.98 -20.00 -7.82
C SER A 58 -20.05 -20.54 -8.78
N ARG A 59 -20.33 -19.84 -9.89
CA ARG A 59 -21.18 -20.40 -10.96
C ARG A 59 -20.52 -21.58 -11.66
N ARG A 60 -19.20 -21.56 -11.82
CA ARG A 60 -18.41 -22.64 -12.41
C ARG A 60 -18.07 -23.76 -11.41
N ASN A 61 -18.11 -23.45 -10.10
CA ASN A 61 -17.79 -24.37 -9.01
C ASN A 61 -18.90 -24.27 -7.93
N PRO A 62 -20.09 -24.89 -8.18
CA PRO A 62 -21.27 -24.66 -7.35
C PRO A 62 -21.13 -25.15 -5.90
N ASP A 63 -20.17 -25.99 -5.61
CA ASP A 63 -19.83 -26.56 -4.29
C ASP A 63 -18.88 -25.64 -3.48
N ILE A 64 -18.36 -24.56 -4.08
CA ILE A 64 -17.47 -23.64 -3.39
C ILE A 64 -18.09 -22.24 -3.39
N GLN A 65 -18.11 -21.62 -2.23
CA GLN A 65 -18.44 -20.21 -2.04
C GLN A 65 -17.21 -19.47 -1.52
N VAL A 66 -16.96 -18.25 -2.03
CA VAL A 66 -15.85 -17.44 -1.55
C VAL A 66 -16.38 -16.23 -0.80
N ALA A 67 -15.89 -16.03 0.43
CA ALA A 67 -16.24 -14.89 1.28
C ALA A 67 -15.06 -13.92 1.36
N VAL A 68 -15.27 -12.66 0.97
CA VAL A 68 -14.22 -11.62 1.01
C VAL A 68 -14.38 -10.77 2.26
N THR A 69 -13.35 -10.73 3.09
CA THR A 69 -13.23 -9.87 4.27
C THR A 69 -12.30 -8.70 3.99
N VAL A 70 -12.63 -7.53 4.56
CA VAL A 70 -11.81 -6.31 4.41
C VAL A 70 -11.36 -5.84 5.77
N THR A 71 -10.05 -5.73 5.95
CA THR A 71 -9.42 -5.15 7.15
C THR A 71 -8.63 -3.91 6.73
N SER A 72 -8.73 -2.80 7.47
CA SER A 72 -7.99 -1.58 7.12
C SER A 72 -6.48 -1.83 7.08
N TYR A 73 -5.76 -1.22 6.13
CA TYR A 73 -4.31 -1.38 5.99
C TYR A 73 -3.56 -1.13 7.30
N ALA A 74 -3.98 -0.12 8.07
CA ALA A 74 -3.36 0.26 9.34
C ALA A 74 -3.36 -0.87 10.39
N SER A 75 -4.38 -1.74 10.38
CA SER A 75 -4.54 -2.86 11.32
C SER A 75 -4.26 -4.23 10.70
N TYR A 76 -4.16 -4.30 9.37
CA TYR A 76 -4.13 -5.55 8.60
C TYR A 76 -3.06 -6.53 9.08
N PHE A 77 -1.79 -6.13 9.04
CA PHE A 77 -0.67 -7.03 9.36
C PHE A 77 -0.59 -7.37 10.85
N ASN A 78 -1.05 -6.46 11.73
CA ASN A 78 -1.11 -6.75 13.16
C ASN A 78 -2.19 -7.80 13.48
N SER A 79 -3.39 -7.67 12.90
CA SER A 79 -4.45 -8.67 13.07
C SER A 79 -4.09 -9.98 12.41
N LEU A 80 -3.57 -9.95 11.16
CA LEU A 80 -3.18 -11.16 10.44
C LEU A 80 -2.15 -11.98 11.24
N ARG A 81 -1.11 -11.33 11.79
CA ARG A 81 -0.11 -12.02 12.61
C ARG A 81 -0.73 -12.72 13.82
N THR A 82 -1.67 -12.04 14.51
CA THR A 82 -2.37 -12.63 15.65
C THR A 82 -3.23 -13.82 15.22
N ASP A 83 -3.95 -13.67 14.13
CA ASP A 83 -4.88 -14.70 13.64
C ASP A 83 -4.12 -15.93 13.10
N VAL A 84 -2.99 -15.73 12.40
CA VAL A 84 -2.11 -16.82 11.96
C VAL A 84 -1.53 -17.58 13.15
N ALA A 85 -1.02 -16.86 14.16
CA ALA A 85 -0.49 -17.50 15.38
C ALA A 85 -1.56 -18.27 16.16
N GLY A 86 -2.82 -17.82 16.10
CA GLY A 86 -3.99 -18.47 16.72
C GLY A 86 -4.66 -19.54 15.84
N HIS A 87 -4.14 -19.86 14.65
CA HIS A 87 -4.76 -20.73 13.64
C HIS A 87 -6.19 -20.32 13.24
N GLY A 88 -6.53 -19.03 13.37
CA GLY A 88 -7.82 -18.44 13.03
C GLY A 88 -7.78 -17.50 11.81
N ALA A 89 -6.68 -17.49 11.06
CA ALA A 89 -6.57 -16.66 9.87
C ALA A 89 -7.44 -17.16 8.73
N ASP A 90 -7.85 -16.26 7.83
CA ASP A 90 -8.56 -16.61 6.59
C ASP A 90 -7.78 -17.64 5.78
N ASP A 91 -8.48 -18.40 4.94
CA ASP A 91 -7.90 -19.45 4.08
C ASP A 91 -6.90 -18.88 3.07
N ILE A 92 -7.20 -17.68 2.57
CA ILE A 92 -6.37 -16.92 1.65
C ILE A 92 -6.27 -15.50 2.20
N PHE A 93 -5.08 -14.90 2.14
CA PHE A 93 -4.89 -13.51 2.51
C PHE A 93 -3.86 -12.82 1.63
N TRP A 94 -4.02 -11.53 1.47
CA TRP A 94 -3.05 -10.72 0.75
C TRP A 94 -1.76 -10.54 1.52
N LEU A 95 -0.64 -10.57 0.80
CA LEU A 95 0.67 -10.19 1.32
C LEU A 95 1.34 -9.17 0.41
N SER A 96 1.98 -8.19 1.03
CA SER A 96 2.99 -7.35 0.41
C SER A 96 4.38 -7.93 0.66
N ASN A 97 5.34 -7.59 -0.20
CA ASN A 97 6.73 -8.04 -0.10
C ASN A 97 7.35 -7.80 1.30
N ALA A 98 7.01 -6.66 1.92
CA ALA A 98 7.54 -6.27 3.22
C ALA A 98 7.29 -7.29 4.35
N TYR A 99 6.26 -8.11 4.23
CA TYR A 99 5.84 -9.05 5.29
C TYR A 99 5.93 -10.52 4.84
N LEU A 100 6.43 -10.80 3.64
CA LEU A 100 6.49 -12.16 3.11
C LEU A 100 7.26 -13.13 4.01
N SER A 101 8.45 -12.73 4.44
CA SER A 101 9.35 -13.58 5.24
C SER A 101 8.74 -13.96 6.59
N ASP A 102 7.96 -13.08 7.21
CA ASP A 102 7.33 -13.34 8.52
C ASP A 102 6.39 -14.57 8.46
N TYR A 103 5.86 -14.89 7.28
CA TYR A 103 4.93 -16.00 7.08
C TYR A 103 5.55 -17.18 6.31
N ALA A 104 6.39 -16.92 5.31
CA ALA A 104 7.03 -17.96 4.51
C ALA A 104 8.05 -18.77 5.34
N ASP A 105 8.90 -18.08 6.10
CA ASP A 105 9.96 -18.72 6.91
C ASP A 105 9.39 -19.47 8.13
N THR A 106 8.18 -19.18 8.54
CA THR A 106 7.51 -19.83 9.68
C THR A 106 6.60 -21.00 9.28
N GLY A 107 6.55 -21.35 7.97
CA GLY A 107 5.75 -22.46 7.47
C GLY A 107 4.24 -22.21 7.42
N ASN A 108 3.82 -20.95 7.53
CA ASN A 108 2.39 -20.58 7.53
C ASN A 108 1.79 -20.44 6.11
N LEU A 109 2.61 -20.58 5.07
CA LEU A 109 2.19 -20.47 3.68
C LEU A 109 2.36 -21.76 2.91
N VAL A 110 1.57 -21.91 1.84
CA VAL A 110 1.72 -22.97 0.84
C VAL A 110 2.36 -22.36 -0.41
N PRO A 111 3.49 -22.89 -0.91
CA PRO A 111 4.12 -22.42 -2.14
C PRO A 111 3.25 -22.73 -3.35
N VAL A 112 3.38 -21.93 -4.41
CA VAL A 112 2.68 -22.07 -5.66
C VAL A 112 3.64 -22.18 -6.85
N GLU A 113 3.22 -22.84 -7.92
CA GLU A 113 4.02 -22.91 -9.14
C GLU A 113 3.87 -21.62 -9.95
N PRO A 114 4.99 -20.98 -10.38
CA PRO A 114 4.93 -19.77 -11.20
C PRO A 114 4.37 -20.06 -12.59
N ARG A 115 3.69 -19.05 -13.17
CA ARG A 115 3.14 -19.10 -14.53
C ARG A 115 3.78 -18.01 -15.39
N ALA A 116 4.01 -18.32 -16.66
CA ALA A 116 4.64 -17.39 -17.61
C ALA A 116 3.81 -16.12 -17.88
N ASP A 117 2.49 -16.17 -17.67
CA ASP A 117 1.57 -15.05 -17.84
C ASP A 117 1.47 -14.15 -16.59
N TRP A 118 2.23 -14.40 -15.56
CA TRP A 118 2.29 -13.54 -14.39
C TRP A 118 3.42 -12.51 -14.49
N ASP A 119 3.19 -11.34 -13.92
CA ASP A 119 4.16 -10.26 -13.91
C ASP A 119 5.49 -10.73 -13.28
N PRO A 120 6.59 -10.75 -14.04
CA PRO A 120 7.86 -11.27 -13.56
C PRO A 120 8.42 -10.47 -12.38
N SER A 121 8.10 -9.17 -12.28
CA SER A 121 8.55 -8.34 -11.17
C SER A 121 7.86 -8.73 -9.86
N VAL A 122 6.57 -9.05 -9.91
CA VAL A 122 5.82 -9.55 -8.74
C VAL A 122 6.28 -10.96 -8.39
N VAL A 123 6.44 -11.85 -9.39
CA VAL A 123 6.98 -13.20 -9.15
C VAL A 123 8.33 -13.13 -8.45
N ALA A 124 9.25 -12.27 -8.91
CA ALA A 124 10.57 -12.12 -8.31
C ALA A 124 10.50 -11.63 -6.86
N GLN A 125 9.64 -10.63 -6.56
CA GLN A 125 9.47 -10.07 -5.21
C GLN A 125 8.94 -11.09 -4.20
N PHE A 126 8.16 -12.07 -4.65
CA PHE A 126 7.54 -13.08 -3.77
C PHE A 126 8.16 -14.48 -3.91
N THR A 127 9.28 -14.60 -4.63
CA THR A 127 10.08 -15.82 -4.69
C THR A 127 11.19 -15.75 -3.62
N ARG A 128 11.16 -16.71 -2.71
CA ARG A 128 12.14 -16.87 -1.64
C ARG A 128 12.56 -18.33 -1.54
N ASP A 129 13.88 -18.59 -1.45
CA ASP A 129 14.46 -19.93 -1.42
C ASP A 129 14.00 -20.83 -2.58
N GLY A 130 13.88 -20.22 -3.79
CA GLY A 130 13.45 -20.89 -5.00
C GLY A 130 11.97 -21.25 -5.07
N LYS A 131 11.15 -20.80 -4.11
CA LYS A 131 9.69 -21.03 -4.05
C LYS A 131 8.92 -19.73 -4.16
N LEU A 132 7.84 -19.72 -4.95
CA LEU A 132 6.89 -18.62 -5.00
C LEU A 132 5.84 -18.82 -3.91
N TRP A 133 5.62 -17.81 -3.06
CA TRP A 133 4.81 -17.91 -1.84
C TRP A 133 3.42 -17.27 -1.94
N GLY A 134 2.91 -17.13 -3.14
CA GLY A 134 1.54 -16.67 -3.38
C GLY A 134 1.28 -16.40 -4.85
N VAL A 135 0.02 -16.37 -5.21
CA VAL A 135 -0.44 -16.09 -6.57
C VAL A 135 -0.44 -14.59 -6.81
N PRO A 136 0.34 -14.05 -7.77
CA PRO A 136 0.33 -12.64 -8.12
C PRO A 136 -1.07 -12.13 -8.41
N GLN A 137 -1.48 -11.06 -7.73
CA GLN A 137 -2.81 -10.49 -7.86
C GLN A 137 -2.80 -9.13 -8.54
N LEU A 138 -2.00 -8.23 -8.03
CA LEU A 138 -1.85 -6.90 -8.61
C LEU A 138 -0.38 -6.50 -8.63
N SER A 139 -0.06 -5.68 -9.60
CA SER A 139 1.21 -5.00 -9.74
C SER A 139 0.96 -3.52 -9.51
N ASP A 140 1.67 -2.92 -8.56
CA ASP A 140 1.71 -1.47 -8.51
C ASP A 140 2.56 -0.99 -9.68
N ALA A 141 2.10 0.06 -10.36
CA ALA A 141 2.97 0.84 -11.21
C ALA A 141 3.89 1.74 -10.35
N GLY A 142 4.64 2.60 -10.97
CA GLY A 142 5.45 3.58 -10.25
C GLY A 142 4.60 4.65 -9.55
N ILE A 143 5.29 5.57 -8.91
CA ILE A 143 4.70 6.75 -8.29
C ILE A 143 4.60 7.88 -9.31
N ALA A 144 3.47 8.62 -9.28
CA ALA A 144 3.24 9.77 -10.15
C ALA A 144 2.62 10.93 -9.35
N LEU A 145 2.37 12.02 -10.02
CA LEU A 145 1.89 13.26 -9.44
C LEU A 145 0.45 13.52 -9.91
N TYR A 146 -0.53 13.35 -9.03
CA TYR A 146 -1.88 13.85 -9.27
C TYR A 146 -1.90 15.35 -9.10
N TYR A 147 -2.63 16.07 -9.96
CA TYR A 147 -2.75 17.51 -9.85
C TYR A 147 -4.20 18.00 -9.96
N ASN A 148 -4.52 19.03 -9.21
CA ASN A 148 -5.80 19.71 -9.21
C ASN A 148 -5.77 20.85 -10.24
N LYS A 149 -6.51 20.71 -11.37
CA LYS A 149 -6.51 21.70 -12.45
C LYS A 149 -6.96 23.07 -12.00
N ASN A 150 -7.98 23.15 -11.13
CA ASN A 150 -8.47 24.43 -10.64
C ASN A 150 -7.41 25.21 -9.85
N LEU A 151 -6.58 24.52 -9.04
CA LEU A 151 -5.52 25.17 -8.26
C LEU A 151 -4.33 25.54 -9.15
N LEU A 152 -4.03 24.75 -10.19
CA LEU A 152 -3.02 25.11 -11.20
C LEU A 152 -3.47 26.37 -11.97
N ASP A 153 -4.70 26.39 -12.47
CA ASP A 153 -5.28 27.52 -13.20
C ASP A 153 -5.27 28.81 -12.35
N ALA A 154 -5.65 28.71 -11.08
CA ALA A 154 -5.64 29.84 -10.15
C ALA A 154 -4.22 30.41 -9.92
N ALA A 155 -3.20 29.54 -9.96
CA ALA A 155 -1.79 29.91 -9.85
C ALA A 155 -1.14 30.24 -11.21
N GLN A 156 -1.90 30.21 -12.32
CA GLN A 156 -1.41 30.38 -13.69
C GLN A 156 -0.27 29.40 -14.03
N VAL A 157 -0.42 28.13 -13.65
CA VAL A 157 0.51 27.04 -13.95
C VAL A 157 -0.06 26.18 -15.07
N ASP A 158 0.68 26.06 -16.17
CA ASP A 158 0.34 25.10 -17.22
C ASP A 158 0.69 23.68 -16.71
N PRO A 159 -0.21 22.69 -16.82
CA PRO A 159 0.11 21.30 -16.50
C PRO A 159 1.37 20.76 -17.20
N ALA A 160 1.74 21.27 -18.35
CA ALA A 160 2.98 20.91 -19.04
C ALA A 160 4.25 21.26 -18.24
N GLU A 161 4.21 22.33 -17.41
CA GLU A 161 5.32 22.69 -16.52
C GLU A 161 5.66 21.58 -15.52
N LEU A 162 4.68 20.75 -15.15
CA LEU A 162 4.86 19.67 -14.17
C LEU A 162 5.79 18.56 -14.69
N ALA A 163 5.94 18.40 -16.00
CA ALA A 163 6.83 17.42 -16.61
C ALA A 163 8.32 17.72 -16.32
N GLU A 164 8.65 18.99 -16.12
CA GLU A 164 10.03 19.47 -15.90
C GLU A 164 10.38 19.66 -14.42
N LEU A 165 9.48 19.28 -13.49
CA LEU A 165 9.74 19.46 -12.07
C LEU A 165 10.93 18.63 -11.62
N ARG A 166 11.81 19.31 -10.89
CA ARG A 166 13.03 18.74 -10.30
C ARG A 166 13.22 19.29 -8.89
N TRP A 167 13.47 18.41 -7.96
CA TRP A 167 13.95 18.77 -6.64
C TRP A 167 15.49 18.66 -6.60
N ASP A 168 16.14 19.61 -5.99
CA ASP A 168 17.59 19.61 -5.83
C ASP A 168 17.96 20.42 -4.57
N PRO A 169 19.04 20.08 -3.82
CA PRO A 169 19.54 20.92 -2.75
C PRO A 169 20.09 22.25 -3.26
N ASP A 170 20.52 22.31 -4.53
CA ASP A 170 20.96 23.54 -5.17
C ASP A 170 19.72 24.33 -5.66
N PRO A 171 19.46 25.53 -5.10
CA PRO A 171 18.32 26.34 -5.45
C PRO A 171 18.33 26.84 -6.91
N GLU A 172 19.48 26.83 -7.60
CA GLU A 172 19.57 27.22 -9.01
C GLU A 172 19.04 26.09 -9.93
N VAL A 173 18.99 24.86 -9.44
CA VAL A 173 18.54 23.67 -10.16
C VAL A 173 17.13 23.25 -9.72
N ASP A 174 16.74 23.59 -8.49
CA ASP A 174 15.45 23.23 -7.90
C ASP A 174 14.29 24.00 -8.54
N THR A 175 13.47 23.31 -9.33
CA THR A 175 12.24 23.88 -9.91
C THR A 175 10.99 23.48 -9.12
N LEU A 176 11.09 22.46 -8.26
CA LEU A 176 9.94 21.99 -7.47
C LEU A 176 9.57 22.99 -6.38
N ARG A 177 10.52 23.40 -5.54
CA ARG A 177 10.27 24.31 -4.40
C ARG A 177 9.63 25.64 -4.83
N PRO A 178 10.14 26.37 -5.86
CA PRO A 178 9.47 27.57 -6.38
C PRO A 178 8.05 27.30 -6.88
N MET A 179 7.82 26.17 -7.56
CA MET A 179 6.48 25.77 -8.01
C MET A 179 5.54 25.56 -6.82
N LEU A 180 5.99 24.88 -5.78
CA LEU A 180 5.18 24.61 -4.59
C LEU A 180 4.79 25.90 -3.85
N HIS A 181 5.68 26.89 -3.80
CA HIS A 181 5.34 28.22 -3.27
C HIS A 181 4.27 28.91 -4.09
N ARG A 182 4.31 28.83 -5.44
CA ARG A 182 3.26 29.36 -6.32
C ARG A 182 1.91 28.68 -6.08
N LEU A 183 1.93 27.37 -5.79
CA LEU A 183 0.75 26.54 -5.60
C LEU A 183 0.21 26.51 -4.16
N THR A 184 0.85 27.18 -3.23
CA THR A 184 0.43 27.23 -1.81
C THR A 184 -0.24 28.56 -1.50
N ALA A 185 -1.41 28.49 -0.87
CA ALA A 185 -2.11 29.69 -0.40
C ALA A 185 -2.93 29.37 0.88
N PRO A 186 -3.43 30.38 1.58
CA PRO A 186 -4.30 30.14 2.73
C PRO A 186 -5.47 29.22 2.36
N GLY A 187 -5.60 28.10 3.06
CA GLY A 187 -6.66 27.10 2.85
C GLY A 187 -6.28 25.91 1.96
N HIS A 188 -5.12 25.93 1.29
CA HIS A 188 -4.62 24.77 0.56
C HIS A 188 -3.10 24.70 0.51
N TRP A 189 -2.57 23.47 0.37
CA TRP A 189 -1.15 23.16 0.24
C TRP A 189 -0.75 22.91 -1.20
N GLY A 190 0.50 23.21 -1.51
CA GLY A 190 1.10 22.91 -2.81
C GLY A 190 1.38 21.43 -3.00
N TYR A 191 1.76 20.71 -1.93
CA TYR A 191 2.27 19.34 -2.03
C TYR A 191 1.99 18.50 -0.78
N ASN A 192 2.21 17.18 -0.88
CA ASN A 192 2.01 16.21 0.21
C ASN A 192 3.32 15.63 0.77
N ALA A 193 4.39 16.45 0.93
CA ALA A 193 5.56 15.96 1.65
C ALA A 193 5.13 15.42 3.02
N ALA A 194 5.52 14.20 3.35
CA ALA A 194 5.10 13.51 4.56
C ALA A 194 6.02 12.32 4.88
N ASN A 195 5.87 11.77 6.09
CA ASN A 195 6.46 10.51 6.51
C ASN A 195 5.71 9.31 5.86
N ASP A 196 5.69 9.28 4.54
CA ASP A 196 5.07 8.22 3.73
C ASP A 196 6.17 7.43 3.01
N LEU A 197 6.30 6.16 3.39
CA LEU A 197 7.34 5.27 2.85
C LEU A 197 7.26 5.14 1.34
N GLN A 198 6.11 4.70 0.82
CA GLN A 198 5.95 4.32 -0.57
C GLN A 198 5.66 5.52 -1.48
N GLY A 199 4.74 6.39 -1.07
CA GLY A 199 4.34 7.54 -1.88
C GLY A 199 5.41 8.62 -1.97
N ILE A 200 6.19 8.81 -0.91
CA ILE A 200 7.10 9.95 -0.78
C ILE A 200 8.56 9.51 -0.64
N TYR A 201 9.02 9.11 0.55
CA TYR A 201 10.45 9.19 0.83
C TYR A 201 11.32 8.12 0.15
N LEU A 202 10.79 6.91 -0.20
CA LEU A 202 11.57 5.96 -0.99
C LEU A 202 11.95 6.53 -2.37
N ASN A 203 11.04 7.27 -2.99
CA ASN A 203 11.27 7.87 -4.30
C ASN A 203 12.32 9.00 -4.22
N TYR A 204 12.27 9.80 -3.16
CA TYR A 204 13.28 10.83 -2.90
C TYR A 204 14.65 10.21 -2.59
N LEU A 205 14.70 9.13 -1.79
CA LEU A 205 15.93 8.37 -1.53
C LEU A 205 16.54 7.84 -2.83
N GLY A 206 15.74 7.16 -3.64
CA GLY A 206 16.18 6.64 -4.93
C GLY A 206 16.69 7.75 -5.85
N SER A 207 15.94 8.85 -5.95
CA SER A 207 16.31 10.02 -6.76
C SER A 207 17.53 10.78 -6.24
N ALA A 208 17.89 10.61 -4.96
CA ALA A 208 19.16 11.06 -4.39
C ALA A 208 20.31 10.09 -4.64
N GLY A 209 20.02 8.87 -5.12
CA GLY A 209 21.00 7.79 -5.26
C GLY A 209 21.34 7.10 -3.94
N ALA A 210 20.40 7.12 -2.98
CA ALA A 210 20.46 6.36 -1.74
C ALA A 210 19.60 5.10 -1.82
N VAL A 211 19.79 4.19 -0.87
CA VAL A 211 18.99 2.99 -0.68
C VAL A 211 18.38 3.00 0.72
N PHE A 212 17.24 2.35 0.89
CA PHE A 212 16.62 2.20 2.20
C PHE A 212 17.15 0.96 2.94
N GLN A 213 17.36 -0.13 2.21
CA GLN A 213 17.97 -1.36 2.68
C GLN A 213 19.06 -1.83 1.71
N ALA A 214 20.05 -2.52 2.25
CA ALA A 214 21.07 -3.28 1.52
C ALA A 214 21.36 -4.56 2.31
N ASP A 215 21.44 -5.71 1.63
CA ASP A 215 21.73 -7.02 2.25
C ASP A 215 20.84 -7.31 3.48
N ASP A 216 19.52 -7.09 3.33
CA ASP A 216 18.49 -7.26 4.36
C ASP A 216 18.66 -6.38 5.61
N LYS A 217 19.55 -5.37 5.57
CA LYS A 217 19.73 -4.39 6.65
C LYS A 217 19.29 -2.99 6.23
N PHE A 218 18.82 -2.22 7.17
CA PHE A 218 18.57 -0.78 6.94
C PHE A 218 19.89 -0.05 6.70
N ALA A 219 19.99 0.74 5.63
CA ALA A 219 21.21 1.37 5.14
C ALA A 219 21.04 2.85 4.75
N PHE A 220 20.01 3.50 5.27
CA PHE A 220 19.63 4.86 4.89
C PHE A 220 20.38 5.97 5.65
N ALA A 221 21.19 5.66 6.66
CA ALA A 221 21.97 6.69 7.39
C ALA A 221 23.26 7.06 6.65
N ASN A 222 23.11 7.79 5.56
CA ASN A 222 24.21 8.25 4.69
C ASN A 222 23.90 9.66 4.13
N PRO A 223 24.94 10.40 3.62
CA PRO A 223 24.76 11.79 3.16
C PRO A 223 23.71 11.99 2.06
N ARG A 224 23.52 11.03 1.16
CA ARG A 224 22.51 11.13 0.09
C ARG A 224 21.09 11.02 0.64
N ALA A 225 20.88 10.12 1.59
CA ALA A 225 19.59 10.01 2.29
C ALA A 225 19.32 11.24 3.16
N GLU A 226 20.35 11.74 3.86
CA GLU A 226 20.26 12.98 4.65
C GLU A 226 19.81 14.16 3.78
N MET A 227 20.39 14.33 2.59
CA MET A 227 19.98 15.35 1.63
C MET A 227 18.50 15.22 1.25
N ALA A 228 18.02 14.00 0.93
CA ALA A 228 16.63 13.75 0.55
C ALA A 228 15.65 14.03 1.71
N PHE A 229 15.97 13.57 2.91
CA PHE A 229 15.11 13.80 4.08
C PHE A 229 15.13 15.25 4.53
N THR A 230 16.28 15.94 4.47
CA THR A 230 16.36 17.38 4.76
C THR A 230 15.45 18.16 3.83
N TYR A 231 15.50 17.86 2.52
CA TYR A 231 14.62 18.51 1.55
C TYR A 231 13.14 18.32 1.89
N LEU A 232 12.71 17.08 2.20
CA LEU A 232 11.32 16.79 2.57
C LEU A 232 10.88 17.46 3.88
N VAL A 233 11.75 17.46 4.90
CA VAL A 233 11.49 18.08 6.21
C VAL A 233 11.38 19.60 6.07
N ASP A 234 12.20 20.20 5.21
CA ASP A 234 12.16 21.65 4.92
C ASP A 234 10.87 22.05 4.21
N LEU A 235 10.38 21.28 3.23
CA LEU A 235 9.08 21.54 2.59
C LEU A 235 7.92 21.64 3.60
N ILE A 236 8.01 20.91 4.72
CA ILE A 236 6.99 20.90 5.77
C ILE A 236 7.22 22.04 6.77
N ASN A 237 8.42 22.16 7.32
CA ASN A 237 8.68 22.99 8.51
C ASN A 237 9.22 24.39 8.19
N VAL A 238 9.95 24.54 7.08
CA VAL A 238 10.55 25.81 6.64
C VAL A 238 9.66 26.47 5.59
N ASP A 239 9.42 25.80 4.48
CA ASP A 239 8.65 26.32 3.34
C ASP A 239 7.13 26.32 3.61
N ARG A 240 6.66 25.40 4.44
CA ARG A 240 5.23 25.25 4.80
C ARG A 240 4.32 25.06 3.59
N VAL A 241 4.83 24.40 2.57
CA VAL A 241 4.10 24.07 1.33
C VAL A 241 3.35 22.75 1.42
N ALA A 242 3.53 22.01 2.51
CA ALA A 242 2.91 20.73 2.80
C ALA A 242 2.24 20.75 4.19
N PRO A 243 1.28 19.84 4.47
CA PRO A 243 0.67 19.68 5.78
C PRO A 243 1.71 19.41 6.87
N SER A 244 1.39 19.82 8.10
CA SER A 244 2.22 19.51 9.27
C SER A 244 2.36 18.00 9.47
N ALA A 245 3.53 17.55 9.89
CA ALA A 245 3.73 16.16 10.30
C ALA A 245 2.87 15.75 11.51
N ALA A 246 2.40 16.71 12.32
CA ALA A 246 1.43 16.44 13.37
C ALA A 246 0.07 15.94 12.82
N ASP A 247 -0.29 16.35 11.61
CA ASP A 247 -1.52 15.91 10.94
C ASP A 247 -1.33 14.59 10.16
N THR A 248 -0.09 14.32 9.71
CA THR A 248 0.18 13.23 8.75
C THR A 248 0.86 11.99 9.35
N ASN A 249 1.66 12.10 10.42
CA ASN A 249 2.46 10.99 10.95
C ASN A 249 1.63 9.76 11.34
N ASP A 250 0.46 9.97 11.95
CA ASP A 250 -0.44 8.90 12.39
C ASP A 250 -1.69 8.78 11.51
N ASN A 251 -1.76 9.55 10.42
CA ASN A 251 -2.91 9.58 9.50
C ASN A 251 -2.44 9.58 8.04
N ASN A 252 -2.14 8.39 7.52
CA ASN A 252 -1.69 8.20 6.14
C ASN A 252 -2.71 8.67 5.09
N ASP A 253 -3.99 8.79 5.47
CA ASP A 253 -5.07 9.24 4.59
C ASP A 253 -5.24 10.76 4.56
N PHE A 254 -4.56 11.50 5.43
CA PHE A 254 -4.75 12.94 5.57
C PHE A 254 -4.54 13.67 4.23
N SER A 255 -3.39 13.50 3.62
CA SER A 255 -3.02 14.17 2.36
C SER A 255 -3.99 13.83 1.21
N ARG A 256 -4.35 12.55 1.07
CA ARG A 256 -5.36 12.13 0.10
C ARG A 256 -6.71 12.83 0.34
N ASN A 257 -7.15 12.88 1.60
CA ASN A 257 -8.41 13.53 1.94
C ASN A 257 -8.36 15.04 1.67
N GLN A 258 -7.22 15.71 1.87
CA GLN A 258 -7.05 17.13 1.49
C GLN A 258 -7.11 17.30 -0.02
N PHE A 259 -6.48 16.40 -0.80
CA PHE A 259 -6.59 16.42 -2.25
C PHE A 259 -8.04 16.24 -2.70
N LEU A 260 -8.76 15.24 -2.20
CA LEU A 260 -10.18 14.99 -2.52
C LEU A 260 -11.09 16.18 -2.19
N GLN A 261 -10.75 16.97 -1.17
CA GLN A 261 -11.47 18.17 -0.77
C GLN A 261 -11.07 19.43 -1.58
N GLY A 262 -10.18 19.26 -2.57
CA GLY A 262 -9.69 20.39 -3.39
C GLY A 262 -8.72 21.31 -2.65
N ARG A 263 -8.12 20.85 -1.54
CA ARG A 263 -7.22 21.66 -0.68
C ARG A 263 -5.74 21.24 -0.82
N MET A 264 -5.38 20.59 -1.92
CA MET A 264 -4.01 20.23 -2.26
C MET A 264 -3.82 20.30 -3.77
N ALA A 265 -2.80 21.02 -4.20
CA ALA A 265 -2.55 21.24 -5.63
C ALA A 265 -1.89 20.01 -6.29
N LEU A 266 -0.85 19.49 -5.68
CA LEU A 266 -0.09 18.33 -6.16
C LEU A 266 -0.10 17.23 -5.08
N PHE A 267 -0.48 16.02 -5.46
CA PHE A 267 -0.53 14.85 -4.60
C PHE A 267 0.28 13.71 -5.22
N GLN A 268 1.48 13.47 -4.71
CA GLN A 268 2.35 12.39 -5.16
C GLN A 268 1.93 11.07 -4.52
N SER A 269 1.56 10.09 -5.34
CA SER A 269 1.12 8.78 -4.86
C SER A 269 1.09 7.74 -5.99
N GLY A 270 0.72 6.51 -5.67
CA GLY A 270 0.59 5.40 -6.61
C GLY A 270 -0.80 5.25 -7.22
N THR A 271 -0.93 4.28 -8.12
CA THR A 271 -2.18 3.92 -8.80
C THR A 271 -3.30 3.47 -7.86
N TYR A 272 -2.97 3.04 -6.65
CA TYR A 272 -3.93 2.64 -5.61
C TYR A 272 -4.87 3.76 -5.15
N ASN A 273 -4.59 5.02 -5.51
CA ASN A 273 -5.50 6.15 -5.25
C ASN A 273 -6.38 6.53 -6.45
N LEU A 274 -6.10 6.05 -7.66
CA LEU A 274 -6.81 6.43 -8.90
C LEU A 274 -8.33 6.26 -8.79
N ALA A 275 -8.78 5.08 -8.42
CA ALA A 275 -10.21 4.77 -8.38
C ALA A 275 -10.93 5.61 -7.31
N GLN A 276 -10.28 5.89 -6.18
CA GLN A 276 -10.85 6.70 -5.12
C GLN A 276 -10.87 8.19 -5.50
N ILE A 277 -9.84 8.69 -6.17
CA ILE A 277 -9.80 10.07 -6.69
C ILE A 277 -10.89 10.23 -7.75
N GLN A 278 -11.00 9.29 -8.70
CA GLN A 278 -12.04 9.32 -9.73
C GLN A 278 -13.46 9.33 -9.16
N ALA A 279 -13.69 8.59 -8.07
CA ALA A 279 -15.02 8.50 -7.46
C ALA A 279 -15.40 9.73 -6.61
N ASN A 280 -14.42 10.41 -6.03
CA ASN A 280 -14.70 11.41 -4.97
C ASN A 280 -14.20 12.82 -5.26
N ALA A 281 -13.27 13.03 -6.20
CA ALA A 281 -12.86 14.38 -6.58
C ALA A 281 -13.97 15.08 -7.35
N THR A 282 -14.37 16.27 -6.89
CA THR A 282 -15.43 17.09 -7.50
C THR A 282 -14.88 18.18 -8.42
N PHE A 283 -13.60 18.15 -8.71
CA PHE A 283 -12.87 19.09 -9.55
C PHE A 283 -12.11 18.36 -10.66
N PRO A 284 -11.78 19.00 -11.78
CA PRO A 284 -10.97 18.42 -12.82
C PRO A 284 -9.54 18.19 -12.32
N TRP A 285 -9.01 16.99 -12.58
CA TRP A 285 -7.67 16.58 -12.17
C TRP A 285 -6.94 15.87 -13.30
N GLY A 286 -5.69 15.59 -13.14
CA GLY A 286 -4.87 14.83 -14.06
C GLY A 286 -3.68 14.18 -13.36
N VAL A 287 -2.85 13.50 -14.15
CA VAL A 287 -1.64 12.82 -13.68
C VAL A 287 -0.45 13.33 -14.50
N ALA A 288 0.67 13.57 -13.82
CA ALA A 288 1.94 13.96 -14.40
C ALA A 288 3.07 13.09 -13.84
N MET A 289 4.25 13.15 -14.45
CA MET A 289 5.44 12.50 -13.93
C MET A 289 5.78 13.05 -12.54
N MET A 290 6.22 12.18 -11.60
CA MET A 290 6.79 12.64 -10.34
C MET A 290 8.02 13.53 -10.57
N PRO A 291 8.37 14.43 -9.64
CA PRO A 291 9.57 15.27 -9.78
C PRO A 291 10.85 14.43 -9.93
N ALA A 292 11.76 14.87 -10.80
CA ALA A 292 13.09 14.30 -10.86
C ALA A 292 13.93 14.78 -9.67
N GLY A 293 14.87 13.98 -9.21
CA GLY A 293 15.91 14.41 -8.27
C GLY A 293 17.29 14.42 -8.91
N PRO A 294 18.38 14.54 -8.12
CA PRO A 294 19.76 14.57 -8.62
C PRO A 294 20.14 13.39 -9.53
N GLN A 295 19.57 12.20 -9.29
CA GLN A 295 19.78 10.99 -10.11
C GLN A 295 18.61 10.72 -11.09
N GLY A 296 17.78 11.72 -11.37
CA GLY A 296 16.59 11.57 -12.19
C GLY A 296 15.37 11.10 -11.41
N ARG A 297 14.39 10.53 -12.12
CA ARG A 297 13.19 9.95 -11.52
C ARG A 297 13.46 8.49 -11.16
N VAL A 298 13.44 8.19 -9.87
CA VAL A 298 13.63 6.83 -9.36
C VAL A 298 12.41 6.47 -8.52
N SER A 299 11.62 5.52 -8.98
CA SER A 299 10.37 5.14 -8.32
C SER A 299 10.48 3.76 -7.67
N VAL A 300 9.76 3.59 -6.58
CA VAL A 300 9.46 2.26 -6.04
C VAL A 300 8.30 1.64 -6.82
N THR A 301 8.32 0.32 -6.96
CA THR A 301 7.18 -0.48 -7.39
C THR A 301 7.01 -1.67 -6.45
N ASN A 302 5.76 -2.05 -6.22
CA ASN A 302 5.38 -3.18 -5.39
C ASN A 302 4.45 -4.13 -6.13
N GLY A 303 4.32 -5.34 -5.60
CA GLY A 303 3.29 -6.28 -5.97
C GLY A 303 2.52 -6.76 -4.75
N ILE A 304 1.37 -7.36 -5.00
CA ILE A 304 0.57 -8.03 -3.99
C ILE A 304 0.27 -9.44 -4.48
N VAL A 305 0.41 -10.41 -3.57
CA VAL A 305 0.01 -11.79 -3.83
C VAL A 305 -1.14 -12.21 -2.95
N ALA A 306 -1.93 -13.18 -3.43
CA ALA A 306 -2.84 -13.96 -2.62
C ALA A 306 -2.10 -15.21 -2.13
N ALA A 307 -1.88 -15.30 -0.83
CA ALA A 307 -1.17 -16.39 -0.20
C ALA A 307 -2.13 -17.38 0.45
N ALA A 308 -1.87 -18.69 0.29
CA ALA A 308 -2.64 -19.73 0.94
C ALA A 308 -2.15 -19.95 2.38
N ASN A 309 -3.10 -19.98 3.32
CA ASN A 309 -2.86 -20.39 4.69
C ASN A 309 -2.60 -21.91 4.76
N SER A 310 -1.42 -22.30 5.25
CA SER A 310 -1.08 -23.73 5.40
C SER A 310 -1.98 -24.48 6.40
N SER A 311 -2.65 -23.75 7.30
CA SER A 311 -3.56 -24.30 8.31
C SER A 311 -5.03 -24.34 7.85
N SER A 312 -5.32 -23.98 6.58
CA SER A 312 -6.69 -24.03 6.05
C SER A 312 -7.27 -25.47 6.11
N PRO A 313 -8.50 -25.65 6.60
CA PRO A 313 -9.18 -26.96 6.58
C PRO A 313 -9.66 -27.35 5.18
N HIS A 314 -9.53 -26.48 4.16
CA HIS A 314 -10.07 -26.66 2.81
C HIS A 314 -9.02 -26.57 1.70
N PRO A 315 -7.86 -27.29 1.76
CA PRO A 315 -6.74 -27.08 0.85
C PRO A 315 -7.10 -27.23 -0.64
N ASP A 316 -7.95 -28.18 -1.03
CA ASP A 316 -8.36 -28.38 -2.41
C ASP A 316 -9.24 -27.24 -2.93
N ALA A 317 -10.14 -26.71 -2.11
CA ALA A 317 -10.95 -25.56 -2.47
C ALA A 317 -10.11 -24.28 -2.56
N VAL A 318 -9.17 -24.07 -1.62
CA VAL A 318 -8.20 -22.96 -1.65
C VAL A 318 -7.38 -23.01 -2.94
N HIS A 319 -6.87 -24.18 -3.33
CA HIS A 319 -6.11 -24.33 -4.56
C HIS A 319 -6.94 -23.94 -5.80
N LYS A 320 -8.22 -24.32 -5.88
CA LYS A 320 -9.11 -23.93 -6.97
C LYS A 320 -9.37 -22.42 -7.01
N VAL A 321 -9.57 -21.80 -5.84
CA VAL A 321 -9.77 -20.34 -5.73
C VAL A 321 -8.51 -19.60 -6.15
N LEU A 322 -7.33 -19.99 -5.69
CA LEU A 322 -6.06 -19.40 -6.10
C LEU A 322 -5.77 -19.56 -7.59
N ALA A 323 -6.06 -20.74 -8.15
CA ALA A 323 -5.93 -20.98 -9.59
C ALA A 323 -6.83 -20.04 -10.41
N TRP A 324 -8.05 -19.76 -9.93
CA TRP A 324 -8.96 -18.77 -10.51
C TRP A 324 -8.41 -17.36 -10.37
N MET A 325 -7.99 -16.95 -9.17
CA MET A 325 -7.43 -15.63 -8.91
C MET A 325 -6.20 -15.32 -9.78
N GLY A 326 -5.39 -16.32 -10.10
CA GLY A 326 -4.22 -16.23 -10.99
C GLY A 326 -4.50 -16.50 -12.47
N SER A 327 -5.75 -16.61 -12.87
CA SER A 327 -6.16 -16.77 -14.28
C SER A 327 -6.51 -15.44 -14.93
N THR A 328 -6.47 -15.40 -16.27
CA THR A 328 -6.94 -14.24 -17.05
C THR A 328 -8.37 -13.85 -16.68
N ASP A 329 -9.29 -14.82 -16.63
CA ASP A 329 -10.70 -14.57 -16.33
C ASP A 329 -10.90 -13.98 -14.93
N GLY A 330 -10.29 -14.60 -13.92
CA GLY A 330 -10.44 -14.20 -12.53
C GLY A 330 -9.79 -12.83 -12.22
N ASN A 331 -8.59 -12.61 -12.74
CA ASN A 331 -7.82 -11.40 -12.47
C ASN A 331 -8.31 -10.19 -13.31
N ALA A 332 -8.96 -10.41 -14.47
CA ALA A 332 -9.49 -9.34 -15.32
C ALA A 332 -10.59 -8.50 -14.65
N PHE A 333 -11.23 -8.98 -13.59
CA PHE A 333 -12.20 -8.17 -12.83
C PHE A 333 -11.56 -6.95 -12.18
N LEU A 334 -10.32 -7.05 -11.72
CA LEU A 334 -9.55 -5.93 -11.18
C LEU A 334 -9.32 -4.85 -12.25
N GLY A 335 -8.92 -5.29 -13.45
CA GLY A 335 -8.71 -4.38 -14.58
C GLY A 335 -10.00 -3.69 -15.04
N ARG A 336 -11.08 -4.46 -15.24
CA ARG A 336 -12.40 -3.92 -15.67
C ARG A 336 -12.97 -2.89 -14.70
N SER A 337 -12.75 -3.05 -13.41
CA SER A 337 -13.18 -2.08 -12.40
C SER A 337 -12.26 -0.86 -12.30
N GLY A 338 -11.05 -0.93 -12.87
CA GLY A 338 -10.01 0.09 -12.69
C GLY A 338 -9.43 0.12 -11.27
N SER A 339 -9.79 -0.83 -10.41
CA SER A 339 -9.39 -0.81 -8.99
C SER A 339 -7.92 -1.14 -8.79
N ALA A 340 -7.34 -1.99 -9.63
CA ALA A 340 -5.93 -2.35 -9.57
C ALA A 340 -5.41 -2.84 -10.92
N ILE A 341 -4.11 -2.72 -11.14
CA ILE A 341 -3.44 -3.29 -12.31
C ILE A 341 -3.32 -4.80 -12.11
N PRO A 342 -3.91 -5.62 -12.98
CA PRO A 342 -3.77 -7.07 -12.90
C PRO A 342 -2.31 -7.52 -12.97
N ALA A 343 -1.89 -8.40 -12.05
CA ALA A 343 -0.58 -9.05 -12.14
C ALA A 343 -0.57 -10.19 -13.18
N VAL A 344 -1.71 -10.64 -13.65
CA VAL A 344 -1.84 -11.52 -14.81
C VAL A 344 -1.76 -10.64 -16.06
N LEU A 345 -0.72 -10.82 -16.90
CA LEU A 345 -0.40 -9.92 -18.01
C LEU A 345 -1.52 -9.87 -19.06
N SER A 346 -2.10 -11.02 -19.40
CA SER A 346 -3.23 -11.12 -20.34
C SER A 346 -4.52 -10.47 -19.84
N ALA A 347 -4.62 -10.17 -18.54
CA ALA A 347 -5.77 -9.51 -17.92
C ALA A 347 -5.66 -7.98 -17.85
N ARG A 348 -4.56 -7.36 -18.32
CA ARG A 348 -4.28 -5.91 -18.16
C ARG A 348 -5.03 -5.00 -19.11
N ALA A 349 -5.32 -5.43 -20.33
CA ALA A 349 -5.92 -4.57 -21.34
C ALA A 349 -7.20 -3.84 -20.86
N PRO A 350 -8.14 -4.49 -20.12
CA PRO A 350 -9.31 -3.82 -19.57
C PRO A 350 -9.01 -2.68 -18.59
N TYR A 351 -7.87 -2.71 -17.88
CA TYR A 351 -7.46 -1.64 -16.97
C TYR A 351 -7.14 -0.35 -17.75
N PHE A 352 -6.33 -0.46 -18.79
CA PHE A 352 -5.98 0.69 -19.63
C PHE A 352 -7.22 1.25 -20.33
N GLN A 353 -8.08 0.38 -20.86
CA GLN A 353 -9.34 0.79 -21.49
C GLN A 353 -10.25 1.53 -20.50
N HIS A 354 -10.40 1.02 -19.28
CA HIS A 354 -11.21 1.66 -18.23
C HIS A 354 -10.79 3.11 -17.97
N TRP A 355 -9.48 3.37 -17.87
CA TRP A 355 -8.98 4.72 -17.59
C TRP A 355 -9.02 5.62 -18.83
N ALA A 356 -8.75 5.06 -20.02
CA ALA A 356 -8.91 5.78 -21.27
C ALA A 356 -10.35 6.24 -21.52
N ASP A 357 -11.35 5.38 -21.24
CA ASP A 357 -12.77 5.71 -21.35
C ASP A 357 -13.20 6.85 -20.39
N LYS A 358 -12.48 7.03 -19.29
CA LYS A 358 -12.67 8.11 -18.33
C LYS A 358 -11.85 9.37 -18.67
N GLY A 359 -11.08 9.35 -19.73
CA GLY A 359 -10.21 10.44 -20.13
C GLY A 359 -9.03 10.69 -19.19
N VAL A 360 -8.62 9.67 -18.43
CA VAL A 360 -7.48 9.74 -17.51
C VAL A 360 -6.27 9.10 -18.14
N ASP A 361 -5.21 9.89 -18.35
CA ASP A 361 -3.92 9.39 -18.76
C ASP A 361 -3.17 8.80 -17.56
N VAL A 362 -3.00 7.48 -17.57
CA VAL A 362 -2.25 6.75 -16.54
C VAL A 362 -0.81 6.44 -16.93
N SER A 363 -0.38 6.88 -18.13
CA SER A 363 0.96 6.59 -18.64
C SER A 363 2.11 7.03 -17.73
N PRO A 364 2.03 8.16 -16.97
CA PRO A 364 3.13 8.58 -16.10
C PRO A 364 3.53 7.54 -15.06
N PHE A 365 2.57 6.75 -14.55
CA PHE A 365 2.86 5.67 -13.60
C PHE A 365 3.71 4.54 -14.18
N PHE A 366 3.63 4.33 -15.48
CA PHE A 366 4.38 3.27 -16.19
C PHE A 366 5.67 3.80 -16.77
N GLU A 367 5.68 5.04 -17.23
CA GLU A 367 6.87 5.67 -17.83
C GLU A 367 7.98 5.86 -16.82
N VAL A 368 7.64 6.20 -15.56
CA VAL A 368 8.63 6.34 -14.48
C VAL A 368 9.40 5.03 -14.23
N LEU A 369 8.80 3.88 -14.50
CA LEU A 369 9.42 2.56 -14.35
C LEU A 369 10.38 2.18 -15.49
N ARG A 370 10.43 2.95 -16.59
CA ARG A 370 11.44 2.76 -17.63
C ARG A 370 12.84 3.20 -17.18
N GLY A 371 12.90 4.04 -16.14
CA GLY A 371 14.14 4.48 -15.52
C GLY A 371 14.62 3.55 -14.42
N GLN A 372 15.50 4.07 -13.59
CA GLN A 372 15.96 3.37 -12.39
C GLN A 372 14.81 3.20 -11.38
N GLN A 373 14.86 2.12 -10.64
CA GLN A 373 13.91 1.83 -9.57
C GLN A 373 14.64 1.66 -8.24
N ILE A 374 14.00 2.03 -7.15
CA ILE A 374 14.44 1.68 -5.81
C ILE A 374 13.72 0.41 -5.36
N ALA A 375 14.47 -0.52 -4.78
CA ALA A 375 13.89 -1.76 -4.28
C ALA A 375 12.84 -1.49 -3.20
N ALA A 376 11.71 -2.16 -3.30
CA ALA A 376 10.74 -2.19 -2.21
C ALA A 376 11.37 -2.87 -0.98
N PRO A 377 11.28 -2.25 0.20
CA PRO A 377 11.88 -2.82 1.40
C PRO A 377 11.13 -4.07 1.87
N GLY A 378 11.86 -5.00 2.46
CA GLY A 378 11.32 -6.27 2.93
C GLY A 378 12.38 -7.12 3.63
N GLY A 379 12.14 -8.44 3.69
CA GLY A 379 13.07 -9.38 4.30
C GLY A 379 12.75 -9.73 5.75
N GLN A 380 13.54 -10.65 6.32
CA GLN A 380 13.29 -11.18 7.65
C GLN A 380 13.38 -10.08 8.72
N GLY A 381 12.35 -10.01 9.57
CA GLY A 381 12.28 -9.03 10.65
C GLY A 381 12.02 -7.59 10.21
N PHE A 382 11.77 -7.32 8.89
CA PHE A 382 11.52 -5.98 8.40
C PHE A 382 10.44 -5.25 9.20
N GLY A 383 9.32 -5.91 9.51
CA GLY A 383 8.22 -5.32 10.29
C GLY A 383 8.66 -4.83 11.67
N ALA A 384 9.50 -5.60 12.37
CA ALA A 384 10.07 -5.22 13.68
C ALA A 384 11.05 -4.05 13.54
N GLY A 385 11.94 -4.11 12.56
CA GLY A 385 12.90 -3.04 12.26
C GLY A 385 12.20 -1.74 11.87
N PHE A 386 11.20 -1.83 11.00
CA PHE A 386 10.40 -0.68 10.57
C PHE A 386 9.60 -0.06 11.73
N ALA A 387 9.03 -0.89 12.61
CA ALA A 387 8.38 -0.38 13.82
C ALA A 387 9.37 0.35 14.76
N ALA A 388 10.60 -0.13 14.88
CA ALA A 388 11.62 0.46 15.72
C ALA A 388 12.14 1.82 15.20
N LEU A 389 12.12 2.08 13.89
CA LEU A 389 12.55 3.37 13.33
C LEU A 389 11.46 4.46 13.40
N LYS A 390 10.18 4.07 13.40
CA LYS A 390 9.04 5.01 13.32
C LYS A 390 9.11 6.20 14.29
N PRO A 391 9.43 6.04 15.59
CA PRO A 391 9.48 7.18 16.51
C PRO A 391 10.50 8.23 16.10
N TYR A 392 11.66 7.82 15.60
CA TYR A 392 12.70 8.74 15.14
C TYR A 392 12.30 9.51 13.89
N PHE A 393 11.67 8.80 12.93
CA PHE A 393 11.14 9.45 11.73
C PHE A 393 10.00 10.41 12.08
N ALA A 394 9.11 10.04 12.99
CA ALA A 394 8.05 10.93 13.45
C ALA A 394 8.60 12.25 14.01
N GLU A 395 9.60 12.18 14.91
CA GLU A 395 10.22 13.37 15.49
C GLU A 395 11.03 14.18 14.46
N MET A 396 11.68 13.51 13.49
CA MET A 396 12.39 14.14 12.38
C MET A 396 11.43 14.97 11.51
N PHE A 397 10.32 14.36 11.06
CA PHE A 397 9.34 15.06 10.24
C PHE A 397 8.60 16.17 11.00
N LEU A 398 8.45 16.06 12.32
CA LEU A 398 7.98 17.16 13.18
C LEU A 398 9.00 18.31 13.34
N GLY A 399 10.23 18.17 12.83
CA GLY A 399 11.30 19.14 13.01
C GLY A 399 11.84 19.21 14.44
N ARG A 400 11.58 18.21 15.28
CA ARG A 400 12.01 18.13 16.67
C ARG A 400 13.33 17.40 16.87
N LEU A 401 13.69 16.57 15.90
CA LEU A 401 14.96 15.84 15.87
C LEU A 401 15.69 16.18 14.58
N ASP A 402 16.96 16.56 14.70
CA ASP A 402 17.84 16.83 13.56
C ASP A 402 17.89 15.62 12.61
N VAL A 403 17.89 15.86 11.29
CA VAL A 403 17.79 14.80 10.26
C VAL A 403 18.95 13.83 10.36
N HIS A 404 20.18 14.30 10.47
CA HIS A 404 21.37 13.44 10.61
C HIS A 404 21.25 12.53 11.84
N VAL A 405 20.92 13.12 12.99
CA VAL A 405 20.77 12.40 14.26
C VAL A 405 19.64 11.39 14.18
N ALA A 406 18.50 11.77 13.59
CA ALA A 406 17.34 10.90 13.41
C ALA A 406 17.69 9.67 12.57
N LEU A 407 18.32 9.84 11.41
CA LEU A 407 18.69 8.75 10.52
C LEU A 407 19.67 7.77 11.20
N GLN A 408 20.69 8.31 11.91
CA GLN A 408 21.64 7.48 12.65
C GLN A 408 20.96 6.66 13.78
N GLN A 409 20.06 7.27 14.52
CA GLN A 409 19.37 6.59 15.61
C GLN A 409 18.34 5.59 15.09
N ALA A 410 17.56 5.97 14.08
CA ALA A 410 16.56 5.13 13.44
C ALA A 410 17.18 3.87 12.84
N GLN A 411 18.27 4.01 12.07
CA GLN A 411 18.94 2.86 11.45
C GLN A 411 19.53 1.91 12.50
N ARG A 412 20.16 2.44 13.57
CA ARG A 412 20.67 1.60 14.66
C ARG A 412 19.55 0.88 15.40
N ALA A 413 18.42 1.55 15.65
CA ALA A 413 17.27 0.93 16.31
C ALA A 413 16.65 -0.15 15.44
N ALA A 414 16.47 0.13 14.15
CA ALA A 414 15.92 -0.82 13.18
C ALA A 414 16.80 -2.07 13.03
N ASN A 415 18.11 -1.91 12.82
CA ASN A 415 19.03 -3.04 12.66
C ASN A 415 19.15 -3.89 13.92
N ARG A 416 19.09 -3.29 15.12
CA ARG A 416 19.03 -4.08 16.39
C ARG A 416 17.74 -4.87 16.53
N ALA A 417 16.64 -4.41 15.94
CA ALA A 417 15.37 -5.15 15.97
C ALA A 417 15.37 -6.35 15.01
N LEU A 418 16.20 -6.34 13.96
CA LEU A 418 16.39 -7.49 13.05
C LEU A 418 17.13 -8.66 13.72
N GLU A 419 17.90 -8.40 14.77
CA GLU A 419 18.75 -9.40 15.46
C GLU A 419 17.99 -10.16 16.56
N ARG A 420 16.72 -9.84 16.78
CA ARG A 420 15.85 -10.42 17.84
C ARG A 420 14.84 -11.40 17.27
#